data_b9a249834ae71db901a38270c9b1c44e
#
_entry.id   b9a249834ae71db901a38270c9b1c44e
#
_cell.length_a   1.000
_cell.length_b   1.000
_cell.length_c   1.000
_cell.angle_alpha   90.00
_cell.angle_beta   90.00
_cell.angle_gamma   90.00
#
_symmetry.space_group_name_H-M   'P 1'
#
loop_
_entity.id
_entity.type
_entity.pdbx_description
1 polymer ?
#
loop_
_entity_poly.entity_id
_entity_poly.type
_entity_poly.pdbx_seq_one_letter_code
_entity_poly.pdbx_strand_id
1 'polypeptide(L)'
;MTIPSPDNLYPLPDYARTVLLKPLVKNPQIEVGEYTYYDDPLHATEFEQRNVLYNYGTEKLVIGRYCALAEGVRFIMSGANHSMAGVSTFPFTIFGGVWGEKTLDIALGAPSRGDTVVGNDVWIGYNALIMPGVHIGNGAIIAAGSVVVSDVPAYGIVGGNPASLIKTRYSEADVALLERIAWWDWPVEKVTEHVRVIMAGTPAELASVAP
;
A
#
# COMPACT_ATOMS: atom_id res chain seq x y z
N MET A 1 24.74 -7.48 -18.28
CA MET A 1 23.99 -6.78 -17.21
C MET A 1 23.07 -7.83 -16.59
N THR A 2 23.03 -7.91 -15.27
CA THR A 2 22.18 -8.86 -14.54
C THR A 2 20.82 -8.22 -14.26
N ILE A 3 19.76 -8.99 -14.36
CA ILE A 3 18.40 -8.58 -13.93
C ILE A 3 18.43 -8.41 -12.41
N PRO A 4 17.86 -7.32 -11.84
CA PRO A 4 17.75 -7.17 -10.39
C PRO A 4 16.97 -8.32 -9.76
N SER A 5 17.44 -8.86 -8.63
CA SER A 5 16.71 -9.91 -7.91
C SER A 5 15.69 -9.30 -6.94
N PRO A 6 14.43 -9.78 -6.92
CA PRO A 6 13.42 -9.32 -5.96
C PRO A 6 13.73 -9.76 -4.51
N ASP A 7 14.65 -10.71 -4.32
CA ASP A 7 15.05 -11.22 -3.01
C ASP A 7 16.23 -10.46 -2.39
N ASN A 8 16.82 -9.52 -3.13
CA ASN A 8 17.90 -8.70 -2.63
C ASN A 8 17.34 -7.53 -1.80
N LEU A 9 17.54 -7.57 -0.48
CA LEU A 9 17.04 -6.53 0.42
C LEU A 9 17.44 -5.11 -0.02
N TYR A 10 18.69 -4.92 -0.43
CA TYR A 10 19.21 -3.64 -0.89
C TYR A 10 19.41 -3.65 -2.41
N PRO A 11 18.44 -3.10 -3.19
CA PRO A 11 18.51 -3.14 -4.65
C PRO A 11 19.65 -2.27 -5.21
N LEU A 12 20.08 -1.25 -4.47
CA LEU A 12 21.16 -0.34 -4.84
C LEU A 12 22.39 -0.62 -3.96
N PRO A 13 23.54 -1.01 -4.54
CA PRO A 13 24.77 -1.14 -3.78
C PRO A 13 25.14 0.18 -3.08
N ASP A 14 25.60 0.10 -1.84
CA ASP A 14 26.04 1.23 -1.03
C ASP A 14 24.95 2.30 -0.72
N TYR A 15 23.67 1.95 -0.92
CA TYR A 15 22.53 2.84 -0.70
C TYR A 15 21.47 2.18 0.18
N ALA A 16 21.70 2.19 1.50
CA ALA A 16 20.93 1.43 2.48
C ALA A 16 19.55 2.03 2.80
N ARG A 17 19.25 3.24 2.30
CA ARG A 17 17.94 3.88 2.58
C ARG A 17 16.78 3.31 1.76
N THR A 18 17.06 2.60 0.66
CA THR A 18 16.04 1.96 -0.18
C THR A 18 16.10 0.46 0.01
N VAL A 19 15.01 -0.15 0.45
CA VAL A 19 14.88 -1.58 0.68
C VAL A 19 13.72 -2.18 -0.09
N LEU A 20 13.88 -3.40 -0.59
CA LEU A 20 12.75 -4.21 -1.08
C LEU A 20 11.99 -4.78 0.12
N LEU A 21 10.66 -4.59 0.12
CA LEU A 21 9.84 -4.97 1.27
C LEU A 21 9.56 -6.47 1.34
N LYS A 22 9.42 -7.17 0.23
CA LYS A 22 9.11 -8.61 0.21
C LYS A 22 10.11 -9.44 1.01
N PRO A 23 11.45 -9.32 0.85
CA PRO A 23 12.40 -10.06 1.67
C PRO A 23 12.50 -9.55 3.12
N LEU A 24 12.06 -8.32 3.40
CA LEU A 24 12.11 -7.70 4.72
C LEU A 24 10.98 -8.15 5.64
N VAL A 25 9.75 -8.15 5.12
CA VAL A 25 8.52 -8.38 5.89
C VAL A 25 8.44 -9.83 6.38
N LYS A 26 8.11 -10.01 7.66
CA LYS A 26 7.97 -11.32 8.32
C LYS A 26 6.58 -11.54 8.93
N ASN A 27 5.84 -10.46 9.21
CA ASN A 27 4.51 -10.54 9.78
C ASN A 27 3.53 -11.15 8.75
N PRO A 28 2.84 -12.28 9.07
CA PRO A 28 1.94 -12.95 8.11
C PRO A 28 0.68 -12.13 7.75
N GLN A 29 0.40 -11.06 8.49
CA GLN A 29 -0.68 -10.12 8.15
C GLN A 29 -0.26 -9.04 7.16
N ILE A 30 1.02 -9.00 6.75
CA ILE A 30 1.53 -8.05 5.76
C ILE A 30 2.03 -8.84 4.56
N GLU A 31 1.34 -8.72 3.44
CA GLU A 31 1.72 -9.34 2.18
C GLU A 31 2.27 -8.28 1.23
N VAL A 32 3.44 -8.52 0.65
CA VAL A 32 4.07 -7.55 -0.26
C VAL A 32 4.54 -8.26 -1.53
N GLY A 33 4.18 -7.69 -2.67
CA GLY A 33 4.60 -8.14 -3.99
C GLY A 33 6.07 -7.82 -4.31
N GLU A 34 6.58 -8.47 -5.36
CA GLU A 34 7.96 -8.32 -5.81
C GLU A 34 8.25 -6.90 -6.28
N TYR A 35 9.51 -6.45 -6.12
CA TYR A 35 10.01 -5.15 -6.53
C TYR A 35 9.35 -3.94 -5.87
N THR A 36 8.44 -4.15 -4.91
CA THR A 36 7.92 -3.07 -4.08
C THR A 36 8.96 -2.63 -3.08
N TYR A 37 9.26 -1.33 -3.04
CA TYR A 37 10.31 -0.78 -2.19
C TYR A 37 9.78 0.32 -1.24
N TYR A 38 10.54 0.50 -0.17
CA TYR A 38 10.40 1.61 0.78
C TYR A 38 11.71 2.39 0.85
N ASP A 39 11.61 3.71 0.85
CA ASP A 39 12.76 4.61 0.96
C ASP A 39 12.66 5.44 2.25
N ASP A 40 13.63 5.26 3.16
CA ASP A 40 13.74 6.01 4.42
C ASP A 40 15.22 6.13 4.82
N PRO A 41 15.74 7.36 5.06
CA PRO A 41 17.16 7.56 5.33
C PRO A 41 17.64 6.93 6.65
N LEU A 42 16.75 6.70 7.61
CA LEU A 42 17.11 6.28 8.96
C LEU A 42 16.51 4.93 9.36
N HIS A 43 15.32 4.57 8.84
CA HIS A 43 14.52 3.47 9.35
C HIS A 43 13.99 2.54 8.24
N ALA A 44 14.68 2.44 7.11
CA ALA A 44 14.22 1.65 5.96
C ALA A 44 13.87 0.18 6.32
N THR A 45 14.61 -0.43 7.25
CA THR A 45 14.40 -1.82 7.68
C THR A 45 13.36 -2.00 8.80
N GLU A 46 12.76 -0.92 9.29
CA GLU A 46 11.80 -0.94 10.39
C GLU A 46 10.35 -0.79 9.92
N PHE A 47 10.07 -1.12 8.65
CA PHE A 47 8.78 -0.89 8.00
C PHE A 47 7.58 -1.46 8.77
N GLU A 48 7.66 -2.71 9.23
CA GLU A 48 6.55 -3.34 9.95
C GLU A 48 6.17 -2.61 11.24
N GLN A 49 7.17 -2.07 11.96
CA GLN A 49 6.99 -1.47 13.28
C GLN A 49 6.62 0.00 13.20
N ARG A 50 7.11 0.71 12.20
CA ARG A 50 6.98 2.17 12.09
C ARG A 50 5.93 2.64 11.11
N ASN A 51 5.66 1.82 10.09
CA ASN A 51 4.78 2.19 8.99
C ASN A 51 3.43 1.47 9.04
N VAL A 52 3.34 0.29 9.69
CA VAL A 52 2.08 -0.48 9.82
C VAL A 52 1.62 -0.42 11.28
N LEU A 53 0.72 0.54 11.56
CA LEU A 53 0.34 0.89 12.93
C LEU A 53 -0.97 0.22 13.34
N TYR A 54 -1.07 -0.18 14.62
CA TYR A 54 -2.27 -0.78 15.22
C TYR A 54 -2.70 -2.09 14.52
N ASN A 55 -1.74 -2.90 14.10
CA ASN A 55 -1.97 -4.16 13.42
C ASN A 55 -2.24 -5.29 14.42
N TYR A 56 -3.35 -5.19 15.14
CA TYR A 56 -3.77 -6.12 16.21
C TYR A 56 -4.96 -6.99 15.81
N GLY A 57 -5.63 -6.66 14.70
CA GLY A 57 -6.81 -7.34 14.18
C GLY A 57 -6.49 -8.59 13.36
N THR A 58 -7.48 -9.03 12.61
CA THR A 58 -7.38 -10.14 11.65
C THR A 58 -7.14 -9.66 10.23
N GLU A 59 -7.34 -8.37 10.00
CA GLU A 59 -7.23 -7.74 8.69
C GLU A 59 -5.78 -7.67 8.25
N LYS A 60 -5.59 -7.82 6.96
CA LYS A 60 -4.29 -7.78 6.31
C LYS A 60 -3.99 -6.42 5.69
N LEU A 61 -2.70 -6.12 5.59
CA LEU A 61 -2.17 -5.16 4.65
C LEU A 61 -1.62 -5.92 3.45
N VAL A 62 -2.20 -5.70 2.27
CA VAL A 62 -1.74 -6.30 1.01
C VAL A 62 -1.21 -5.21 0.11
N ILE A 63 0.04 -5.31 -0.30
CA ILE A 63 0.70 -4.38 -1.22
C ILE A 63 1.15 -5.14 -2.46
N GLY A 64 0.76 -4.69 -3.63
CA GLY A 64 1.09 -5.30 -4.91
C GLY A 64 2.56 -5.20 -5.29
N ARG A 65 2.85 -5.46 -6.56
CA ARG A 65 4.19 -5.45 -7.16
C ARG A 65 4.55 -4.05 -7.65
N TYR A 66 5.85 -3.77 -7.71
CA TYR A 66 6.42 -2.53 -8.30
C TYR A 66 5.92 -1.23 -7.67
N CYS A 67 5.47 -1.27 -6.41
CA CYS A 67 5.05 -0.07 -5.70
C CYS A 67 6.26 0.72 -5.17
N ALA A 68 6.12 2.04 -5.17
CA ALA A 68 7.10 2.97 -4.66
C ALA A 68 6.55 3.67 -3.40
N LEU A 69 7.09 3.36 -2.23
CA LEU A 69 6.69 3.95 -0.96
C LEU A 69 7.77 4.91 -0.47
N ALA A 70 7.41 6.18 -0.32
CA ALA A 70 8.33 7.21 0.17
C ALA A 70 8.41 7.21 1.71
N GLU A 71 9.41 7.90 2.24
CA GLU A 71 9.64 8.10 3.66
C GLU A 71 8.38 8.56 4.40
N GLY A 72 8.13 7.99 5.58
CA GLY A 72 7.07 8.38 6.47
C GLY A 72 5.65 7.96 6.05
N VAL A 73 5.48 7.18 4.99
CA VAL A 73 4.20 6.57 4.63
C VAL A 73 3.72 5.69 5.78
N ARG A 74 2.44 5.79 6.18
CA ARG A 74 1.86 4.99 7.26
C ARG A 74 0.54 4.38 6.85
N PHE A 75 0.33 3.15 7.33
CA PHE A 75 -0.92 2.41 7.23
C PHE A 75 -1.51 2.27 8.62
N ILE A 76 -2.69 2.86 8.85
CA ILE A 76 -3.44 2.65 10.09
C ILE A 76 -4.29 1.41 9.89
N MET A 77 -4.09 0.41 10.72
CA MET A 77 -4.88 -0.82 10.66
C MET A 77 -6.09 -0.76 11.59
N SER A 78 -7.02 -1.69 11.43
CA SER A 78 -8.32 -1.69 12.14
C SER A 78 -8.19 -1.70 13.68
N GLY A 79 -7.06 -2.14 14.23
CA GLY A 79 -6.80 -2.10 15.67
C GLY A 79 -6.82 -0.71 16.30
N ALA A 80 -6.76 0.36 15.49
CA ALA A 80 -6.92 1.75 15.96
C ALA A 80 -8.38 2.18 16.14
N ASN A 81 -9.35 1.38 15.65
CA ASN A 81 -10.75 1.77 15.64
C ASN A 81 -11.38 1.63 17.03
N HIS A 82 -12.17 2.63 17.39
CA HIS A 82 -13.02 2.61 18.57
C HIS A 82 -14.47 2.42 18.15
N SER A 83 -15.27 1.71 18.97
CA SER A 83 -16.70 1.59 18.72
C SER A 83 -17.37 2.96 18.82
N MET A 84 -18.18 3.29 17.83
CA MET A 84 -19.01 4.51 17.77
C MET A 84 -20.49 4.21 18.03
N ALA A 85 -20.85 2.99 18.38
CA ALA A 85 -22.24 2.57 18.58
C ALA A 85 -22.83 3.06 19.91
N GLY A 86 -21.98 3.45 20.87
CA GLY A 86 -22.40 3.92 22.19
C GLY A 86 -22.29 5.44 22.36
N VAL A 87 -22.60 5.92 23.56
CA VAL A 87 -22.49 7.35 23.94
C VAL A 87 -21.04 7.79 24.17
N SER A 88 -20.10 6.84 24.28
CA SER A 88 -18.69 7.10 24.48
C SER A 88 -17.84 6.26 23.54
N THR A 89 -16.80 6.86 22.99
CA THR A 89 -15.77 6.17 22.23
C THR A 89 -14.57 5.73 23.09
N PHE A 90 -14.63 5.95 24.41
CA PHE A 90 -13.55 5.58 25.31
C PHE A 90 -13.40 4.05 25.40
N PRO A 91 -12.21 3.49 25.20
CA PRO A 91 -12.00 2.05 25.08
C PRO A 91 -11.83 1.41 26.48
N PHE A 92 -12.89 1.34 27.27
CA PHE A 92 -12.87 0.79 28.63
C PHE A 92 -12.23 -0.60 28.72
N THR A 93 -12.40 -1.41 27.67
CA THR A 93 -11.91 -2.80 27.60
C THR A 93 -10.39 -2.90 27.79
N ILE A 94 -9.60 -1.96 27.26
CA ILE A 94 -8.13 -2.04 27.28
C ILE A 94 -7.54 -1.85 28.68
N PHE A 95 -8.31 -1.30 29.62
CA PHE A 95 -7.86 -1.10 31.01
C PHE A 95 -8.02 -2.36 31.87
N GLY A 96 -8.65 -3.42 31.35
CA GLY A 96 -8.80 -4.69 32.06
C GLY A 96 -9.72 -4.62 33.30
N GLY A 97 -9.55 -5.60 34.21
CA GLY A 97 -10.36 -5.72 35.41
C GLY A 97 -11.86 -5.69 35.10
N VAL A 98 -12.65 -5.10 36.01
CA VAL A 98 -14.12 -5.04 35.87
C VAL A 98 -14.56 -4.33 34.60
N TRP A 99 -13.82 -3.37 34.09
CA TRP A 99 -14.14 -2.68 32.84
C TRP A 99 -13.95 -3.60 31.65
N GLY A 100 -12.81 -4.32 31.60
CA GLY A 100 -12.56 -5.30 30.56
C GLY A 100 -13.60 -6.40 30.52
N GLU A 101 -13.92 -6.99 31.69
CA GLU A 101 -14.93 -8.05 31.80
C GLU A 101 -16.33 -7.62 31.31
N LYS A 102 -16.72 -6.38 31.57
CA LYS A 102 -18.03 -5.84 31.22
C LYS A 102 -18.16 -5.35 29.78
N THR A 103 -17.05 -5.22 29.04
CA THR A 103 -17.05 -4.55 27.71
C THR A 103 -16.31 -5.33 26.63
N LEU A 104 -15.82 -6.56 26.94
CA LEU A 104 -15.07 -7.37 25.98
C LEU A 104 -15.89 -7.73 24.75
N ASP A 105 -17.14 -8.08 24.94
CA ASP A 105 -18.08 -8.42 23.85
C ASP A 105 -18.32 -7.24 22.91
N ILE A 106 -18.36 -6.01 23.45
CA ILE A 106 -18.51 -4.77 22.67
C ILE A 106 -17.26 -4.56 21.80
N ALA A 107 -16.07 -4.75 22.39
CA ALA A 107 -14.81 -4.59 21.67
C ALA A 107 -14.65 -5.63 20.54
N LEU A 108 -14.98 -6.89 20.82
CA LEU A 108 -14.92 -7.98 19.84
C LEU A 108 -15.99 -7.87 18.75
N GLY A 109 -17.10 -7.20 19.02
CA GLY A 109 -18.19 -6.96 18.07
C GLY A 109 -18.01 -5.68 17.23
N ALA A 110 -16.91 -4.95 17.39
CA ALA A 110 -16.66 -3.75 16.59
C ALA A 110 -16.54 -4.11 15.10
N PRO A 111 -17.22 -3.37 14.19
CA PRO A 111 -17.20 -3.70 12.77
C PRO A 111 -15.81 -3.47 12.20
N SER A 112 -15.31 -4.48 11.48
CA SER A 112 -14.09 -4.37 10.67
C SER A 112 -14.40 -3.63 9.36
N ARG A 113 -13.40 -2.91 8.84
CA ARG A 113 -13.43 -2.35 7.49
C ARG A 113 -12.82 -3.27 6.44
N GLY A 114 -12.35 -4.45 6.85
CA GLY A 114 -11.66 -5.39 5.99
C GLY A 114 -10.18 -5.05 5.76
N ASP A 115 -9.57 -5.76 4.84
CA ASP A 115 -8.17 -5.60 4.49
C ASP A 115 -7.87 -4.24 3.86
N THR A 116 -6.69 -3.70 4.13
CA THR A 116 -6.16 -2.55 3.40
C THR A 116 -5.37 -3.08 2.21
N VAL A 117 -5.75 -2.67 1.00
CA VAL A 117 -5.18 -3.20 -0.24
C VAL A 117 -4.58 -2.08 -1.08
N VAL A 118 -3.33 -2.25 -1.44
CA VAL A 118 -2.62 -1.42 -2.41
C VAL A 118 -2.36 -2.26 -3.66
N GLY A 119 -2.85 -1.82 -4.79
CA GLY A 119 -2.62 -2.48 -6.08
C GLY A 119 -1.17 -2.47 -6.53
N ASN A 120 -0.93 -2.76 -7.79
CA ASN A 120 0.40 -2.78 -8.38
C ASN A 120 0.79 -1.41 -8.96
N ASP A 121 2.08 -1.12 -9.12
CA ASP A 121 2.59 0.12 -9.72
C ASP A 121 2.06 1.40 -9.02
N VAL A 122 1.81 1.32 -7.71
CA VAL A 122 1.29 2.45 -6.93
C VAL A 122 2.45 3.28 -6.39
N TRP A 123 2.36 4.60 -6.54
CA TRP A 123 3.29 5.53 -5.91
C TRP A 123 2.63 6.20 -4.71
N ILE A 124 3.17 5.98 -3.51
CA ILE A 124 2.71 6.63 -2.28
C ILE A 124 3.76 7.65 -1.85
N GLY A 125 3.36 8.93 -1.89
CA GLY A 125 4.22 10.07 -1.61
C GLY A 125 4.55 10.22 -0.12
N TYR A 126 5.56 11.05 0.14
CA TYR A 126 6.14 11.36 1.45
C TYR A 126 5.05 11.68 2.51
N ASN A 127 5.14 11.04 3.68
CA ASN A 127 4.24 11.22 4.82
C ASN A 127 2.74 11.03 4.53
N ALA A 128 2.37 10.27 3.49
CA ALA A 128 0.98 9.91 3.27
C ALA A 128 0.48 8.94 4.35
N LEU A 129 -0.80 9.08 4.73
CA LEU A 129 -1.48 8.26 5.73
C LEU A 129 -2.64 7.52 5.07
N ILE A 130 -2.62 6.20 5.13
CA ILE A 130 -3.68 5.34 4.58
C ILE A 130 -4.53 4.81 5.73
N MET A 131 -5.84 5.06 5.67
CA MET A 131 -6.77 4.65 6.72
C MET A 131 -7.23 3.20 6.54
N PRO A 132 -7.77 2.55 7.61
CA PRO A 132 -8.13 1.13 7.57
C PRO A 132 -9.15 0.80 6.49
N GLY A 133 -8.96 -0.35 5.82
CA GLY A 133 -9.87 -0.90 4.84
C GLY A 133 -9.95 -0.12 3.52
N VAL A 134 -8.99 0.75 3.24
CA VAL A 134 -8.91 1.47 1.97
C VAL A 134 -8.31 0.57 0.88
N HIS A 135 -8.91 0.59 -0.32
CA HIS A 135 -8.40 -0.05 -1.51
C HIS A 135 -7.84 0.99 -2.48
N ILE A 136 -6.57 0.86 -2.84
CA ILE A 136 -5.88 1.73 -3.80
C ILE A 136 -5.66 0.95 -5.08
N GLY A 137 -6.26 1.40 -6.19
CA GLY A 137 -6.19 0.73 -7.49
C GLY A 137 -4.80 0.79 -8.12
N ASN A 138 -4.54 -0.11 -9.08
CA ASN A 138 -3.27 -0.20 -9.79
C ASN A 138 -2.87 1.14 -10.43
N GLY A 139 -1.59 1.43 -10.44
CA GLY A 139 -1.04 2.64 -11.06
C GLY A 139 -1.47 3.96 -10.42
N ALA A 140 -2.13 3.95 -9.26
CA ALA A 140 -2.54 5.15 -8.55
C ALA A 140 -1.35 5.92 -7.98
N ILE A 141 -1.54 7.21 -7.75
CA ILE A 141 -0.57 8.09 -7.12
C ILE A 141 -1.24 8.78 -5.92
N ILE A 142 -0.64 8.61 -4.75
CA ILE A 142 -1.01 9.30 -3.53
C ILE A 142 -0.03 10.45 -3.32
N ALA A 143 -0.53 11.68 -3.36
CA ALA A 143 0.32 12.87 -3.16
C ALA A 143 0.89 12.92 -1.74
N ALA A 144 2.04 13.57 -1.59
CA ALA A 144 2.70 13.72 -0.29
C ALA A 144 1.78 14.37 0.75
N GLY A 145 1.85 13.90 2.01
CA GLY A 145 1.06 14.41 3.13
C GLY A 145 -0.44 14.15 3.06
N SER A 146 -0.91 13.30 2.15
CA SER A 146 -2.34 12.99 2.00
C SER A 146 -2.85 12.07 3.09
N VAL A 147 -4.12 12.24 3.48
CA VAL A 147 -4.85 11.33 4.38
C VAL A 147 -5.94 10.63 3.56
N VAL A 148 -5.68 9.38 3.17
CA VAL A 148 -6.57 8.59 2.32
C VAL A 148 -7.60 7.86 3.19
N VAL A 149 -8.87 8.26 3.10
CA VAL A 149 -9.97 7.76 3.93
C VAL A 149 -10.98 6.91 3.16
N SER A 150 -10.84 6.85 1.82
CA SER A 150 -11.73 6.11 0.91
C SER A 150 -10.93 5.52 -0.24
N ASP A 151 -11.52 4.59 -0.96
CA ASP A 151 -10.90 3.90 -2.08
C ASP A 151 -10.42 4.87 -3.17
N VAL A 152 -9.32 4.51 -3.80
CA VAL A 152 -8.68 5.27 -4.87
C VAL A 152 -8.80 4.48 -6.18
N PRO A 153 -9.38 5.06 -7.24
CA PRO A 153 -9.51 4.35 -8.50
C PRO A 153 -8.15 4.06 -9.15
N ALA A 154 -8.10 3.00 -9.97
CA ALA A 154 -6.91 2.69 -10.75
C ALA A 154 -6.45 3.90 -11.58
N TYR A 155 -5.14 4.14 -11.58
CA TYR A 155 -4.50 5.29 -12.23
C TYR A 155 -5.03 6.66 -11.75
N GLY A 156 -5.73 6.71 -10.62
CA GLY A 156 -6.15 7.96 -9.98
C GLY A 156 -4.97 8.67 -9.29
N ILE A 157 -4.94 9.99 -9.36
CA ILE A 157 -4.05 10.84 -8.57
C ILE A 157 -4.90 11.50 -7.51
N VAL A 158 -4.63 11.21 -6.24
CA VAL A 158 -5.35 11.80 -5.09
C VAL A 158 -4.43 12.60 -4.21
N GLY A 159 -5.00 13.60 -3.53
CA GLY A 159 -4.24 14.44 -2.60
C GLY A 159 -5.12 15.19 -1.61
N GLY A 160 -4.51 15.64 -0.52
CA GLY A 160 -5.16 16.44 0.52
C GLY A 160 -5.53 15.67 1.79
N ASN A 161 -6.20 16.38 2.73
CA ASN A 161 -6.71 15.82 3.98
C ASN A 161 -8.14 16.36 4.24
N PRO A 162 -9.20 15.50 4.04
CA PRO A 162 -9.12 14.18 3.44
C PRO A 162 -8.69 14.22 1.97
N ALA A 163 -8.04 13.13 1.50
CA ALA A 163 -7.62 13.02 0.11
C ALA A 163 -8.83 12.92 -0.82
N SER A 164 -8.75 13.63 -1.94
CA SER A 164 -9.76 13.61 -3.00
C SER A 164 -9.09 13.41 -4.36
N LEU A 165 -9.85 12.92 -5.33
CA LEU A 165 -9.37 12.73 -6.71
C LEU A 165 -9.04 14.08 -7.34
N ILE A 166 -7.78 14.26 -7.75
CA ILE A 166 -7.30 15.43 -8.47
C ILE A 166 -7.54 15.24 -9.97
N LYS A 167 -7.12 14.08 -10.50
CA LYS A 167 -7.31 13.65 -11.89
C LYS A 167 -7.00 12.17 -12.05
N THR A 168 -7.33 11.60 -13.20
CA THR A 168 -6.80 10.32 -13.67
C THR A 168 -5.58 10.55 -14.57
N ARG A 169 -4.64 9.59 -14.57
CA ARG A 169 -3.42 9.63 -15.43
C ARG A 169 -3.76 9.45 -16.90
N TYR A 170 -4.81 8.68 -17.19
CA TYR A 170 -5.20 8.22 -18.51
C TYR A 170 -6.71 8.33 -18.70
N SER A 171 -7.19 8.15 -19.96
CA SER A 171 -8.60 7.97 -20.27
C SER A 171 -9.15 6.65 -19.70
N GLU A 172 -10.46 6.55 -19.53
CA GLU A 172 -11.10 5.29 -19.07
C GLU A 172 -10.76 4.10 -19.98
N ALA A 173 -10.70 4.33 -21.30
CA ALA A 173 -10.34 3.29 -22.26
C ALA A 173 -8.88 2.82 -22.09
N ASP A 174 -7.95 3.75 -21.85
CA ASP A 174 -6.54 3.45 -21.61
C ASP A 174 -6.35 2.75 -20.27
N VAL A 175 -7.07 3.18 -19.22
CA VAL A 175 -7.06 2.49 -17.90
C VAL A 175 -7.54 1.04 -18.09
N ALA A 176 -8.66 0.82 -18.77
CA ALA A 176 -9.16 -0.52 -19.04
C ALA A 176 -8.19 -1.37 -19.88
N LEU A 177 -7.43 -0.75 -20.79
CA LEU A 177 -6.38 -1.40 -21.56
C LEU A 177 -5.21 -1.81 -20.67
N LEU A 178 -4.69 -0.90 -19.84
CA LEU A 178 -3.57 -1.14 -18.94
C LEU A 178 -3.88 -2.20 -17.87
N GLU A 179 -5.11 -2.22 -17.34
CA GLU A 179 -5.59 -3.25 -16.43
C GLU A 179 -5.60 -4.65 -17.08
N ARG A 180 -5.96 -4.75 -18.37
CA ARG A 180 -5.90 -6.03 -19.09
C ARG A 180 -4.49 -6.46 -19.43
N ILE A 181 -3.59 -5.52 -19.74
CA ILE A 181 -2.18 -5.80 -20.03
C ILE A 181 -1.47 -6.31 -18.76
N ALA A 182 -1.77 -5.73 -17.62
CA ALA A 182 -1.25 -6.13 -16.30
C ALA A 182 0.27 -6.42 -16.35
N TRP A 183 1.07 -5.47 -16.85
CA TRP A 183 2.50 -5.66 -17.10
C TRP A 183 3.28 -6.10 -15.85
N TRP A 184 2.79 -5.77 -14.66
CA TRP A 184 3.36 -6.17 -13.38
C TRP A 184 3.30 -7.70 -13.13
N ASP A 185 2.46 -8.42 -13.88
CA ASP A 185 2.36 -9.88 -13.82
C ASP A 185 3.23 -10.59 -14.86
N TRP A 186 3.92 -9.84 -15.72
CA TRP A 186 4.83 -10.42 -16.69
C TRP A 186 6.07 -11.04 -16.02
N PRO A 187 6.66 -12.08 -16.63
CA PRO A 187 7.99 -12.56 -16.24
C PRO A 187 9.00 -11.41 -16.24
N VAL A 188 9.93 -11.40 -15.28
CA VAL A 188 10.87 -10.29 -15.12
C VAL A 188 11.78 -10.09 -16.35
N GLU A 189 12.04 -11.15 -17.11
CA GLU A 189 12.76 -11.08 -18.38
C GLU A 189 12.02 -10.21 -19.39
N LYS A 190 10.70 -10.39 -19.47
CA LYS A 190 9.85 -9.57 -20.37
C LYS A 190 9.74 -8.14 -19.89
N VAL A 191 9.59 -7.92 -18.59
CA VAL A 191 9.65 -6.56 -18.00
C VAL A 191 10.99 -5.90 -18.34
N THR A 192 12.09 -6.63 -18.24
CA THR A 192 13.44 -6.13 -18.56
C THR A 192 13.58 -5.77 -20.05
N GLU A 193 13.06 -6.62 -20.93
CA GLU A 193 13.06 -6.36 -22.40
C GLU A 193 12.31 -5.08 -22.75
N HIS A 194 11.16 -4.84 -22.10
CA HIS A 194 10.25 -3.75 -22.42
C HIS A 194 10.27 -2.58 -21.41
N VAL A 195 11.25 -2.54 -20.50
CA VAL A 195 11.33 -1.53 -19.43
C VAL A 195 11.23 -0.08 -19.93
N ARG A 196 11.76 0.21 -21.13
CA ARG A 196 11.68 1.55 -21.72
C ARG A 196 10.26 1.93 -22.14
N VAL A 197 9.50 0.97 -22.69
CA VAL A 197 8.08 1.18 -23.05
C VAL A 197 7.24 1.30 -21.79
N ILE A 198 7.49 0.47 -20.77
CA ILE A 198 6.81 0.56 -19.47
C ILE A 198 7.02 1.94 -18.82
N MET A 199 8.26 2.47 -18.84
CA MET A 199 8.57 3.73 -18.17
C MET A 199 8.17 4.98 -18.97
N ALA A 200 8.20 4.95 -20.29
CA ALA A 200 8.13 6.15 -21.11
C ALA A 200 7.24 6.02 -22.35
N GLY A 201 6.63 4.87 -22.58
CA GLY A 201 5.72 4.64 -23.71
C GLY A 201 4.28 5.03 -23.38
N THR A 202 3.43 4.90 -24.39
CA THR A 202 1.98 5.05 -24.29
C THR A 202 1.30 3.72 -23.99
N PRO A 203 0.04 3.71 -23.50
CA PRO A 203 -0.74 2.48 -23.34
C PRO A 203 -0.83 1.65 -24.64
N ALA A 204 -0.94 2.31 -25.80
CA ALA A 204 -1.00 1.63 -27.10
C ALA A 204 0.33 0.97 -27.50
N GLU A 205 1.46 1.63 -27.23
CA GLU A 205 2.80 1.05 -27.44
C GLU A 205 3.02 -0.16 -26.53
N LEU A 206 2.62 -0.06 -25.26
CA LEU A 206 2.72 -1.18 -24.32
C LEU A 206 1.84 -2.36 -24.79
N ALA A 207 0.64 -2.09 -25.31
CA ALA A 207 -0.24 -3.11 -25.87
C ALA A 207 0.38 -3.84 -27.05
N SER A 208 1.19 -3.15 -27.88
CA SER A 208 1.83 -3.75 -29.06
C SER A 208 2.90 -4.80 -28.72
N VAL A 209 3.40 -4.81 -27.48
CA VAL A 209 4.42 -5.75 -26.98
C VAL A 209 3.89 -6.70 -25.91
N ALA A 210 2.61 -6.55 -25.54
CA ALA A 210 1.94 -7.45 -24.60
C ALA A 210 1.85 -8.89 -25.14
N PRO A 211 1.81 -9.93 -24.25
CA PRO A 211 1.66 -11.32 -24.69
C PRO A 211 0.33 -11.58 -25.36
#